data_bddc5bd55e09470ba8122ba7afe7aabb
#
_entry.id   bddc5bd55e09470ba8122ba7afe7aabb
#
_cell.length_a   1.000
_cell.length_b   1.000
_cell.length_c   1.000
_cell.angle_alpha   90.00
_cell.angle_beta   90.00
_cell.angle_gamma   90.00
#
_symmetry.space_group_name_H-M   'P 1'
#
loop_
_entity.id
_entity.type
_entity.pdbx_description
1 polymer ?
#
loop_
_entity_poly.entity_id
_entity_poly.type
_entity_poly.pdbx_seq_one_letter_code
_entity_poly.pdbx_strand_id
1 'polypeptide(L)'
;MNADILKRIVRAIADGSQGDLERLARTVVDSERQVGHTKLAEQLDAILKRPRTAKSAQSPANETGRGLKDLPTSRRHGESLVTLVPRESLEHHMVLPKEIDARFARIEKEFAARERLGAYGLRPRKTVLLYGPPGCGKSLGAKRLAWNVGLPLLKVRFDALISSYFGESASNLRTVFETAKERPCVLLLDECDFIARSRTNTKDIGEASRIVNSLLTLMEEYDAPGLLVATTNIEDSLDTALFRRFDDVFQVPPPGAAEIENLLKLTLSAVKVTENLDWESIVHSLSGASAAMVVKAAQDGAKAAVLSGQKVVTVDHLKTAVAELRRTEPEGKLG
;
A
#
# COMPACT_ATOMS: atom_id res chain seq x y z
N MET A 1 -35.06 -2.28 -5.95
CA MET A 1 -33.89 -3.20 -5.85
C MET A 1 -33.84 -3.78 -4.44
N ASN A 2 -33.82 -5.10 -4.28
CA ASN A 2 -33.89 -5.77 -2.97
C ASN A 2 -32.55 -5.63 -2.24
N ALA A 3 -32.55 -5.18 -0.98
CA ALA A 3 -31.36 -4.96 -0.16
C ALA A 3 -30.48 -6.23 -0.01
N ASP A 4 -31.10 -7.43 -0.06
CA ASP A 4 -30.38 -8.70 0.02
C ASP A 4 -29.59 -9.01 -1.25
N ILE A 5 -30.12 -8.66 -2.41
CA ILE A 5 -29.39 -8.79 -3.69
C ILE A 5 -28.19 -7.87 -3.70
N LEU A 6 -28.34 -6.64 -3.21
CA LEU A 6 -27.24 -5.67 -3.12
C LEU A 6 -26.12 -6.16 -2.20
N LYS A 7 -26.47 -6.71 -1.03
CA LYS A 7 -25.48 -7.29 -0.10
C LYS A 7 -24.74 -8.48 -0.71
N ARG A 8 -25.43 -9.32 -1.48
CA ARG A 8 -24.83 -10.48 -2.16
C ARG A 8 -23.91 -10.05 -3.30
N ILE A 9 -24.28 -9.00 -4.06
CA ILE A 9 -23.43 -8.41 -5.10
C ILE A 9 -22.14 -7.86 -4.47
N VAL A 10 -22.26 -7.08 -3.38
CA VAL A 10 -21.09 -6.52 -2.68
C VAL A 10 -20.19 -7.63 -2.15
N ARG A 11 -20.75 -8.70 -1.61
CA ARG A 11 -19.98 -9.87 -1.15
C ARG A 11 -19.28 -10.58 -2.31
N ALA A 12 -19.98 -10.82 -3.42
CA ALA A 12 -19.39 -11.45 -4.61
C ALA A 12 -18.27 -10.59 -5.25
N ILE A 13 -18.38 -9.27 -5.16
CA ILE A 13 -17.31 -8.35 -5.55
C ILE A 13 -16.11 -8.48 -4.60
N ALA A 14 -16.36 -8.52 -3.29
CA ALA A 14 -15.32 -8.66 -2.27
C ALA A 14 -14.58 -10.01 -2.36
N ASP A 15 -15.32 -11.07 -2.66
CA ASP A 15 -14.78 -12.44 -2.81
C ASP A 15 -14.15 -12.69 -4.19
N GLY A 16 -14.22 -11.72 -5.13
CA GLY A 16 -13.69 -11.85 -6.49
C GLY A 16 -14.38 -12.90 -7.35
N SER A 17 -15.56 -13.39 -6.94
CA SER A 17 -16.31 -14.47 -7.61
C SER A 17 -17.08 -13.96 -8.83
N GLN A 18 -16.45 -14.01 -10.01
CA GLN A 18 -17.07 -13.60 -11.28
C GLN A 18 -18.33 -14.42 -11.61
N GLY A 19 -18.32 -15.72 -11.33
CA GLY A 19 -19.48 -16.58 -11.60
C GLY A 19 -20.70 -16.23 -10.75
N ASP A 20 -20.51 -15.79 -9.51
CA ASP A 20 -21.59 -15.35 -8.65
C ASP A 20 -22.10 -13.96 -9.04
N LEU A 21 -21.21 -13.06 -9.49
CA LEU A 21 -21.59 -11.76 -10.03
C LEU A 21 -22.47 -11.89 -11.27
N GLU A 22 -22.14 -12.77 -12.21
CA GLU A 22 -22.98 -13.02 -13.39
C GLU A 22 -24.35 -13.59 -13.04
N ARG A 23 -24.41 -14.55 -12.09
CA ARG A 23 -25.69 -15.11 -11.61
C ARG A 23 -26.55 -14.06 -10.91
N LEU A 24 -25.96 -13.24 -10.05
CA LEU A 24 -26.65 -12.16 -9.37
C LEU A 24 -27.13 -11.08 -10.33
N ALA A 25 -26.31 -10.72 -11.32
CA ALA A 25 -26.71 -9.77 -12.36
C ALA A 25 -27.90 -10.28 -13.19
N ARG A 26 -27.94 -11.55 -13.55
CA ARG A 26 -29.12 -12.18 -14.20
C ARG A 26 -30.35 -12.16 -13.31
N THR A 27 -30.20 -12.44 -12.02
CA THR A 27 -31.30 -12.36 -11.04
C THR A 27 -31.88 -10.94 -10.95
N VAL A 28 -31.04 -9.90 -11.03
CA VAL A 28 -31.49 -8.50 -11.09
C VAL A 28 -32.28 -8.23 -12.35
N VAL A 29 -31.80 -8.67 -13.52
CA VAL A 29 -32.51 -8.50 -14.81
C VAL A 29 -33.89 -9.15 -14.77
N ASP A 30 -33.97 -10.37 -14.22
CA ASP A 30 -35.24 -11.10 -14.13
C ASP A 30 -36.21 -10.44 -13.13
N SER A 31 -35.70 -9.94 -12.00
CA SER A 31 -36.48 -9.20 -11.02
C SER A 31 -37.04 -7.90 -11.58
N GLU A 32 -36.24 -7.11 -12.32
CA GLU A 32 -36.70 -5.88 -12.94
C GLU A 32 -37.73 -6.14 -14.07
N ARG A 33 -37.57 -7.26 -14.77
CA ARG A 33 -38.56 -7.70 -15.77
C ARG A 33 -39.90 -8.08 -15.15
N GLN A 34 -39.89 -8.74 -13.97
CA GLN A 34 -41.11 -9.09 -13.21
C GLN A 34 -41.83 -7.88 -12.64
N VAL A 35 -41.10 -6.84 -12.26
CA VAL A 35 -41.64 -5.57 -11.71
C VAL A 35 -42.18 -4.67 -12.83
N GLY A 36 -42.00 -5.05 -14.12
CA GLY A 36 -42.52 -4.27 -15.26
C GLY A 36 -41.54 -3.23 -15.83
N HIS A 37 -40.31 -3.17 -15.32
CA HIS A 37 -39.28 -2.26 -15.85
C HIS A 37 -38.58 -2.84 -17.08
N THR A 38 -39.33 -3.15 -18.14
CA THR A 38 -38.84 -3.86 -19.32
C THR A 38 -37.66 -3.16 -20.00
N LYS A 39 -37.70 -1.85 -20.16
CA LYS A 39 -36.59 -1.08 -20.77
C LYS A 39 -35.27 -1.16 -19.97
N LEU A 40 -35.36 -1.14 -18.64
CA LEU A 40 -34.19 -1.28 -17.78
C LEU A 40 -33.64 -2.70 -17.83
N ALA A 41 -34.50 -3.71 -17.81
CA ALA A 41 -34.12 -5.09 -17.94
C ALA A 41 -33.43 -5.40 -19.26
N GLU A 42 -33.93 -4.84 -20.40
CA GLU A 42 -33.29 -4.95 -21.72
C GLU A 42 -31.92 -4.28 -21.77
N GLN A 43 -31.77 -3.08 -21.16
CA GLN A 43 -30.48 -2.40 -21.08
C GLN A 43 -29.46 -3.20 -20.29
N LEU A 44 -29.83 -3.75 -19.13
CA LEU A 44 -28.98 -4.59 -18.30
C LEU A 44 -28.61 -5.89 -19.01
N ASP A 45 -29.56 -6.53 -19.70
CA ASP A 45 -29.31 -7.74 -20.47
C ASP A 45 -28.39 -7.50 -21.68
N ALA A 46 -28.51 -6.32 -22.32
CA ALA A 46 -27.60 -5.91 -23.41
C ALA A 46 -26.16 -5.68 -22.89
N ILE A 47 -26.01 -5.18 -21.66
CA ILE A 47 -24.69 -5.02 -21.01
C ILE A 47 -24.07 -6.40 -20.72
N LEU A 48 -24.87 -7.35 -20.21
CA LEU A 48 -24.41 -8.71 -19.92
C LEU A 48 -24.09 -9.53 -21.19
N LYS A 49 -24.79 -9.25 -22.28
CA LYS A 49 -24.59 -9.92 -23.58
C LYS A 49 -23.54 -9.26 -24.47
N ARG A 50 -23.02 -8.10 -24.13
CA ARG A 50 -21.92 -7.50 -24.91
C ARG A 50 -20.77 -8.50 -24.98
N PRO A 51 -20.38 -8.97 -26.17
CA PRO A 51 -19.19 -9.77 -26.31
C PRO A 51 -18.04 -8.91 -25.76
N ARG A 52 -17.36 -9.37 -24.74
CA ARG A 52 -16.10 -8.79 -24.30
C ARG A 52 -15.21 -8.81 -25.54
N THR A 53 -15.07 -7.65 -26.19
CA THR A 53 -14.07 -7.51 -27.25
C THR A 53 -12.74 -7.92 -26.62
N ALA A 54 -12.11 -8.91 -27.23
CA ALA A 54 -10.89 -9.57 -26.76
C ALA A 54 -9.68 -8.63 -26.61
N LYS A 55 -9.88 -7.30 -26.65
CA LYS A 55 -8.86 -6.26 -26.39
C LYS A 55 -8.82 -5.73 -24.95
N SER A 56 -9.77 -6.11 -24.09
CA SER A 56 -9.70 -5.77 -22.65
C SER A 56 -9.59 -6.99 -21.72
N ALA A 57 -9.38 -8.18 -22.27
CA ALA A 57 -9.28 -9.44 -21.55
C ALA A 57 -7.99 -10.20 -21.85
N GLN A 58 -6.89 -9.48 -22.09
CA GLN A 58 -5.61 -9.94 -21.62
C GLN A 58 -5.51 -9.52 -20.16
N SER A 59 -6.26 -10.23 -19.32
CA SER A 59 -5.97 -10.27 -17.89
C SER A 59 -4.55 -10.77 -17.75
N PRO A 60 -3.71 -10.12 -16.98
CA PRO A 60 -2.35 -10.56 -16.70
C PRO A 60 -2.28 -11.86 -15.87
N ALA A 61 -3.40 -12.58 -15.71
CA ALA A 61 -3.45 -13.87 -15.02
C ALA A 61 -2.61 -14.96 -15.69
N ASN A 62 -2.28 -14.84 -17.00
CA ASN A 62 -1.30 -15.72 -17.65
C ASN A 62 0.14 -15.19 -17.61
N GLU A 63 0.35 -13.91 -17.27
CA GLU A 63 1.68 -13.38 -17.03
C GLU A 63 2.16 -13.64 -15.60
N THR A 64 1.27 -13.82 -14.61
CA THR A 64 1.66 -14.18 -13.24
C THR A 64 2.40 -15.53 -13.18
N GLY A 65 2.03 -16.49 -14.00
CA GLY A 65 2.73 -17.77 -14.08
C GLY A 65 4.10 -17.70 -14.81
N ARG A 66 4.25 -16.81 -15.79
CA ARG A 66 5.53 -16.51 -16.45
C ARG A 66 6.35 -15.50 -15.67
N GLY A 67 5.72 -14.55 -15.01
CA GLY A 67 6.38 -13.48 -14.24
C GLY A 67 7.13 -13.98 -13.00
N LEU A 68 6.68 -15.05 -12.35
CA LEU A 68 7.35 -15.62 -11.18
C LEU A 68 8.64 -16.37 -11.51
N LYS A 69 8.75 -16.93 -12.73
CA LYS A 69 9.96 -17.69 -13.14
C LYS A 69 11.18 -16.83 -13.45
N ASP A 70 10.98 -15.53 -13.66
CA ASP A 70 12.04 -14.60 -14.09
C ASP A 70 12.32 -13.49 -13.07
N LEU A 71 11.90 -13.65 -11.80
CA LEU A 71 12.27 -12.68 -10.75
C LEU A 71 13.77 -12.81 -10.44
N PRO A 72 14.46 -11.69 -10.13
CA PRO A 72 15.87 -11.72 -9.82
C PRO A 72 16.12 -12.58 -8.59
N THR A 73 17.02 -13.56 -8.73
CA THR A 73 17.43 -14.47 -7.68
C THR A 73 18.91 -14.30 -7.38
N SER A 74 19.29 -14.55 -6.15
CA SER A 74 20.71 -14.67 -5.77
C SER A 74 21.36 -15.79 -6.56
N ARG A 75 22.52 -15.53 -7.17
CA ARG A 75 23.21 -16.47 -8.06
C ARG A 75 23.59 -17.80 -7.38
N ARG A 76 23.88 -17.79 -6.08
CA ARG A 76 24.32 -18.98 -5.34
C ARG A 76 23.23 -19.70 -4.59
N HIS A 77 22.30 -18.95 -3.99
CA HIS A 77 21.27 -19.54 -3.13
C HIS A 77 19.93 -19.72 -3.84
N GLY A 78 19.76 -19.15 -5.04
CA GLY A 78 18.49 -19.20 -5.76
C GLY A 78 17.33 -18.47 -5.05
N GLU A 79 17.62 -17.74 -3.98
CA GLU A 79 16.63 -16.98 -3.24
C GLU A 79 16.21 -15.75 -4.04
N SER A 80 14.91 -15.46 -4.04
CA SER A 80 14.39 -14.27 -4.69
C SER A 80 14.88 -13.01 -3.97
N LEU A 81 15.46 -12.07 -4.73
CA LEU A 81 15.94 -10.77 -4.22
C LEU A 81 14.80 -9.76 -4.03
N VAL A 82 13.62 -10.09 -4.52
CA VAL A 82 12.44 -9.24 -4.49
C VAL A 82 11.18 -10.03 -4.18
N THR A 83 10.18 -9.36 -3.63
CA THR A 83 8.82 -9.87 -3.48
C THR A 83 7.92 -9.11 -4.44
N LEU A 84 7.30 -9.82 -5.38
CA LEU A 84 6.30 -9.25 -6.28
C LEU A 84 4.94 -9.26 -5.59
N VAL A 85 4.30 -8.10 -5.47
CA VAL A 85 2.92 -7.96 -5.03
C VAL A 85 2.10 -7.50 -6.23
N PRO A 86 1.24 -8.37 -6.79
CA PRO A 86 0.41 -8.01 -7.91
C PRO A 86 -0.57 -6.90 -7.53
N ARG A 87 -0.97 -6.08 -8.50
CA ARG A 87 -1.82 -4.92 -8.25
C ARG A 87 -3.09 -5.26 -7.48
N GLU A 88 -3.72 -6.37 -7.83
CA GLU A 88 -5.00 -6.81 -7.24
C GLU A 88 -4.90 -7.15 -5.74
N SER A 89 -3.69 -7.42 -5.27
CA SER A 89 -3.39 -7.73 -3.86
C SER A 89 -2.91 -6.51 -3.06
N LEU A 90 -2.84 -5.33 -3.69
CA LEU A 90 -2.35 -4.12 -3.02
C LEU A 90 -3.44 -3.50 -2.14
N GLU A 91 -3.19 -3.39 -0.87
CA GLU A 91 -3.92 -2.49 0.02
C GLU A 91 -3.55 -1.05 -0.34
N HIS A 92 -4.54 -0.18 -0.52
CA HIS A 92 -4.29 1.19 -1.02
C HIS A 92 -5.09 2.27 -0.29
N HIS A 93 -5.99 1.89 0.59
CA HIS A 93 -6.79 2.86 1.35
C HIS A 93 -5.95 3.46 2.47
N MET A 94 -5.77 4.77 2.42
CA MET A 94 -5.06 5.54 3.43
C MET A 94 -5.92 6.72 3.89
N VAL A 95 -5.82 7.02 5.17
CA VAL A 95 -6.33 8.26 5.75
C VAL A 95 -5.14 9.13 6.05
N LEU A 96 -5.06 10.29 5.41
CA LEU A 96 -3.91 11.20 5.47
C LEU A 96 -4.40 12.65 5.64
N PRO A 97 -3.58 13.53 6.23
CA PRO A 97 -3.78 14.97 6.16
C PRO A 97 -3.86 15.43 4.71
N LYS A 98 -4.74 16.41 4.44
CA LYS A 98 -5.00 16.92 3.07
C LYS A 98 -3.74 17.32 2.31
N GLU A 99 -2.75 17.89 2.99
CA GLU A 99 -1.49 18.33 2.39
C GLU A 99 -0.66 17.13 1.91
N ILE A 100 -0.60 16.07 2.70
CA ILE A 100 0.14 14.84 2.35
C ILE A 100 -0.60 14.10 1.25
N ASP A 101 -1.93 13.99 1.35
CA ASP A 101 -2.76 13.39 0.28
C ASP A 101 -2.56 14.10 -1.05
N ALA A 102 -2.48 15.44 -1.06
CA ALA A 102 -2.22 16.24 -2.25
C ALA A 102 -0.83 15.96 -2.86
N ARG A 103 0.20 15.62 -2.04
CA ARG A 103 1.52 15.24 -2.55
C ARG A 103 1.46 13.89 -3.26
N PHE A 104 0.83 12.88 -2.68
CA PHE A 104 0.58 11.61 -3.35
C PHE A 104 -0.18 11.81 -4.67
N ALA A 105 -1.29 12.54 -4.64
CA ALA A 105 -2.10 12.82 -5.82
C ALA A 105 -1.31 13.57 -6.92
N ARG A 106 -0.33 14.40 -6.57
CA ARG A 106 0.55 15.07 -7.53
C ARG A 106 1.43 14.06 -8.24
N ILE A 107 2.09 13.15 -7.51
CA ILE A 107 2.95 12.10 -8.10
C ILE A 107 2.11 11.21 -9.04
N GLU A 108 0.93 10.80 -8.62
CA GLU A 108 -0.01 10.00 -9.39
C GLU A 108 -0.41 10.71 -10.70
N LYS A 109 -0.72 12.01 -10.63
CA LYS A 109 -1.07 12.83 -11.80
C LYS A 109 0.09 13.04 -12.75
N GLU A 110 1.30 13.27 -12.23
CA GLU A 110 2.51 13.42 -13.05
C GLU A 110 2.84 12.12 -13.77
N PHE A 111 2.72 10.99 -13.08
CA PHE A 111 2.93 9.68 -13.71
C PHE A 111 1.90 9.41 -14.82
N ALA A 112 0.64 9.70 -14.59
CA ALA A 112 -0.42 9.57 -15.60
C ALA A 112 -0.21 10.48 -16.81
N ALA A 113 0.38 11.67 -16.60
CA ALA A 113 0.65 12.67 -17.63
C ALA A 113 2.07 12.61 -18.21
N ARG A 114 2.86 11.56 -17.92
CA ARG A 114 4.30 11.48 -18.24
C ARG A 114 4.63 11.71 -19.69
N GLU A 115 3.83 11.19 -20.63
CA GLU A 115 4.04 11.38 -22.07
C GLU A 115 3.78 12.84 -22.47
N ARG A 116 2.73 13.44 -21.92
CA ARG A 116 2.40 14.86 -22.16
C ARG A 116 3.47 15.78 -21.58
N LEU A 117 3.98 15.50 -20.37
CA LEU A 117 5.08 16.23 -19.77
C LEU A 117 6.34 16.13 -20.63
N GLY A 118 6.66 14.93 -21.13
CA GLY A 118 7.79 14.68 -22.02
C GLY A 118 7.74 15.50 -23.33
N ALA A 119 6.55 15.70 -23.90
CA ALA A 119 6.36 16.54 -25.07
C ALA A 119 6.76 18.02 -24.85
N TYR A 120 6.76 18.48 -23.59
CA TYR A 120 7.23 19.82 -23.19
C TYR A 120 8.65 19.81 -22.60
N GLY A 121 9.38 18.69 -22.68
CA GLY A 121 10.73 18.56 -22.10
C GLY A 121 10.73 18.48 -20.57
N LEU A 122 9.58 18.26 -19.94
CA LEU A 122 9.42 18.13 -18.49
C LEU A 122 9.50 16.67 -18.06
N ARG A 123 10.17 16.40 -16.93
CA ARG A 123 10.26 15.07 -16.36
C ARG A 123 9.27 14.92 -15.20
N PRO A 124 8.46 13.85 -15.15
CA PRO A 124 7.65 13.53 -13.98
C PRO A 124 8.54 13.09 -12.82
N ARG A 125 8.08 13.24 -11.59
CA ARG A 125 8.74 12.66 -10.42
C ARG A 125 8.71 11.14 -10.52
N LYS A 126 9.89 10.51 -10.41
CA LYS A 126 10.07 9.06 -10.49
C LYS A 126 10.59 8.47 -9.18
N THR A 127 11.34 9.25 -8.41
CA THR A 127 12.00 8.80 -7.18
C THR A 127 11.41 9.53 -5.97
N VAL A 128 10.86 8.79 -5.02
CA VAL A 128 10.13 9.33 -3.87
C VAL A 128 10.68 8.73 -2.57
N LEU A 129 10.99 9.58 -1.58
CA LEU A 129 11.34 9.16 -0.24
C LEU A 129 10.21 9.51 0.75
N LEU A 130 9.69 8.50 1.42
CA LEU A 130 8.72 8.62 2.49
C LEU A 130 9.43 8.41 3.82
N TYR A 131 9.44 9.40 4.69
CA TYR A 131 10.03 9.28 6.01
C TYR A 131 9.01 9.58 7.12
N GLY A 132 9.35 9.27 8.36
CA GLY A 132 8.51 9.55 9.53
C GLY A 132 8.40 8.36 10.49
N PRO A 133 7.65 8.50 11.58
CA PRO A 133 7.57 7.50 12.64
C PRO A 133 7.10 6.13 12.16
N PRO A 134 7.46 5.04 12.85
CA PRO A 134 6.99 3.71 12.52
C PRO A 134 5.46 3.61 12.66
N GLY A 135 4.83 2.77 11.85
CA GLY A 135 3.38 2.54 11.89
C GLY A 135 2.51 3.66 11.31
N CYS A 136 3.09 4.73 10.71
CA CYS A 136 2.32 5.83 10.10
C CYS A 136 1.91 5.56 8.64
N GLY A 137 2.24 4.39 8.07
CA GLY A 137 1.74 3.99 6.76
C GLY A 137 2.68 4.26 5.58
N LYS A 138 3.99 4.44 5.78
CA LYS A 138 4.96 4.68 4.69
C LYS A 138 4.94 3.58 3.62
N SER A 139 5.06 2.32 4.01
CA SER A 139 4.98 1.18 3.08
C SER A 139 3.60 1.05 2.43
N LEU A 140 2.52 1.44 3.14
CA LEU A 140 1.17 1.53 2.58
C LEU A 140 1.09 2.65 1.53
N GLY A 141 1.80 3.77 1.71
CA GLY A 141 1.92 4.83 0.72
C GLY A 141 2.54 4.35 -0.59
N ALA A 142 3.58 3.52 -0.53
CA ALA A 142 4.16 2.88 -1.73
C ALA A 142 3.15 1.94 -2.43
N LYS A 143 2.39 1.15 -1.67
CA LYS A 143 1.31 0.29 -2.20
C LYS A 143 0.21 1.14 -2.86
N ARG A 144 -0.18 2.26 -2.25
CA ARG A 144 -1.15 3.21 -2.81
C ARG A 144 -0.67 3.78 -4.14
N LEU A 145 0.58 4.24 -4.20
CA LEU A 145 1.16 4.72 -5.46
C LEU A 145 1.10 3.64 -6.53
N ALA A 146 1.52 2.40 -6.21
CA ALA A 146 1.48 1.29 -7.15
C ALA A 146 0.06 1.01 -7.67
N TRP A 147 -0.94 1.00 -6.77
CA TRP A 147 -2.35 0.82 -7.14
C TRP A 147 -2.84 1.91 -8.09
N ASN A 148 -2.60 3.20 -7.73
CA ASN A 148 -3.13 4.34 -8.47
C ASN A 148 -2.44 4.56 -9.82
N VAL A 149 -1.14 4.24 -9.93
CA VAL A 149 -0.44 4.29 -11.22
C VAL A 149 -0.66 3.04 -12.08
N GLY A 150 -1.36 2.02 -11.56
CA GLY A 150 -1.74 0.81 -12.29
C GLY A 150 -0.62 -0.20 -12.47
N LEU A 151 0.41 -0.17 -11.60
CA LEU A 151 1.59 -1.03 -11.67
C LEU A 151 1.65 -2.03 -10.49
N PRO A 152 2.28 -3.20 -10.68
CA PRO A 152 2.63 -4.08 -9.57
C PRO A 152 3.70 -3.44 -8.67
N LEU A 153 3.77 -3.89 -7.40
CA LEU A 153 4.80 -3.50 -6.47
C LEU A 153 5.89 -4.56 -6.43
N LEU A 154 7.13 -4.14 -6.59
CA LEU A 154 8.32 -4.99 -6.46
C LEU A 154 9.09 -4.54 -5.20
N LYS A 155 8.91 -5.28 -4.10
CA LYS A 155 9.58 -4.98 -2.82
C LYS A 155 10.94 -5.66 -2.79
N VAL A 156 11.99 -4.88 -2.55
CA VAL A 156 13.36 -5.38 -2.41
C VAL A 156 13.52 -6.11 -1.08
N ARG A 157 14.15 -7.27 -1.11
CA ARG A 157 14.50 -8.08 0.06
C ARG A 157 15.95 -7.82 0.45
N PHE A 158 16.15 -6.88 1.36
CA PHE A 158 17.48 -6.55 1.84
C PHE A 158 18.15 -7.67 2.64
N ASP A 159 17.36 -8.51 3.33
CA ASP A 159 17.82 -9.73 3.98
C ASP A 159 18.53 -10.65 3.00
N ALA A 160 17.93 -10.92 1.84
CA ALA A 160 18.51 -11.74 0.78
C ALA A 160 19.69 -11.06 0.04
N LEU A 161 19.68 -9.71 -0.04
CA LEU A 161 20.76 -8.94 -0.63
C LEU A 161 22.04 -8.94 0.20
N ILE A 162 21.92 -8.83 1.53
CA ILE A 162 23.06 -8.70 2.45
C ILE A 162 23.60 -10.06 2.88
N SER A 163 22.76 -11.10 2.92
CA SER A 163 23.16 -12.47 3.28
C SER A 163 24.04 -13.15 2.23
N SER A 164 24.10 -12.62 1.02
CA SER A 164 25.01 -13.11 -0.02
C SER A 164 26.44 -12.66 0.29
N TYR A 165 27.39 -13.61 0.19
CA TYR A 165 28.83 -13.46 0.46
C TYR A 165 29.44 -12.15 -0.08
N PHE A 166 30.52 -11.69 0.58
CA PHE A 166 31.35 -10.52 0.22
C PHE A 166 31.49 -10.34 -1.30
N GLY A 167 30.95 -9.24 -1.83
CA GLY A 167 31.08 -8.85 -3.23
C GLY A 167 29.88 -9.11 -4.16
N GLU A 168 28.89 -9.92 -3.76
CA GLU A 168 27.69 -10.20 -4.60
C GLU A 168 26.57 -9.19 -4.39
N SER A 169 26.50 -8.55 -3.23
CA SER A 169 25.42 -7.65 -2.84
C SER A 169 25.21 -6.48 -3.84
N ALA A 170 26.30 -5.88 -4.32
CA ALA A 170 26.24 -4.82 -5.33
C ALA A 170 25.75 -5.34 -6.70
N SER A 171 26.15 -6.55 -7.10
CA SER A 171 25.69 -7.19 -8.34
C SER A 171 24.21 -7.56 -8.25
N ASN A 172 23.78 -8.11 -7.12
CA ASN A 172 22.39 -8.47 -6.86
C ASN A 172 21.49 -7.21 -6.89
N LEU A 173 21.94 -6.13 -6.26
CA LEU A 173 21.22 -4.85 -6.28
C LEU A 173 21.08 -4.32 -7.73
N ARG A 174 22.14 -4.38 -8.54
CA ARG A 174 22.09 -4.01 -9.95
C ARG A 174 21.05 -4.83 -10.71
N THR A 175 21.03 -6.16 -10.51
CA THR A 175 20.04 -7.04 -11.16
C THR A 175 18.60 -6.67 -10.79
N VAL A 176 18.34 -6.26 -9.55
CA VAL A 176 17.02 -5.75 -9.12
C VAL A 176 16.64 -4.50 -9.90
N PHE A 177 17.55 -3.52 -10.02
CA PHE A 177 17.29 -2.29 -10.74
C PHE A 177 17.11 -2.52 -12.25
N GLU A 178 17.87 -3.42 -12.85
CA GLU A 178 17.70 -3.84 -14.24
C GLU A 178 16.35 -4.49 -14.48
N THR A 179 15.89 -5.35 -13.57
CA THR A 179 14.54 -5.92 -13.63
C THR A 179 13.46 -4.84 -13.63
N ALA A 180 13.62 -3.79 -12.82
CA ALA A 180 12.67 -2.67 -12.80
C ALA A 180 12.70 -1.81 -14.08
N LYS A 181 13.84 -1.76 -14.79
CA LYS A 181 13.94 -1.13 -16.12
C LYS A 181 13.21 -1.91 -17.21
N GLU A 182 13.28 -3.22 -17.15
CA GLU A 182 12.65 -4.10 -18.14
C GLU A 182 11.14 -4.26 -17.91
N ARG A 183 10.70 -4.16 -16.66
CA ARG A 183 9.29 -4.42 -16.26
C ARG A 183 8.73 -3.22 -15.52
N PRO A 184 7.72 -2.54 -16.08
CA PRO A 184 7.06 -1.44 -15.38
C PRO A 184 6.52 -1.89 -14.02
N CYS A 185 7.07 -1.32 -12.94
CA CYS A 185 6.69 -1.62 -11.57
C CYS A 185 6.95 -0.42 -10.66
N VAL A 186 6.37 -0.43 -9.48
CA VAL A 186 6.84 0.42 -8.39
C VAL A 186 7.88 -0.37 -7.60
N LEU A 187 9.14 0.04 -7.69
CA LEU A 187 10.23 -0.55 -6.94
C LEU A 187 10.24 0.04 -5.52
N LEU A 188 10.03 -0.80 -4.50
CA LEU A 188 10.00 -0.38 -3.11
C LEU A 188 11.28 -0.79 -2.39
N LEU A 189 12.00 0.19 -1.90
CA LEU A 189 13.10 0.08 -0.95
C LEU A 189 12.54 0.36 0.45
N ASP A 190 12.04 -0.69 1.13
CA ASP A 190 11.39 -0.53 2.43
C ASP A 190 12.39 -0.56 3.58
N GLU A 191 12.22 0.34 4.56
CA GLU A 191 13.10 0.43 5.73
C GLU A 191 14.59 0.66 5.40
N CYS A 192 14.87 1.66 4.59
CA CYS A 192 16.24 2.01 4.20
C CYS A 192 17.12 2.53 5.35
N ASP A 193 16.73 2.32 6.62
CA ASP A 193 17.43 2.77 7.82
C ASP A 193 18.87 2.23 7.92
N PHE A 194 19.10 1.04 7.32
CA PHE A 194 20.44 0.45 7.26
C PHE A 194 21.44 1.30 6.47
N ILE A 195 20.98 2.09 5.49
CA ILE A 195 21.81 2.99 4.69
C ILE A 195 22.44 4.07 5.59
N ALA A 196 21.65 4.58 6.55
CA ALA A 196 22.12 5.57 7.51
C ALA A 196 23.06 4.95 8.56
N ARG A 197 22.72 3.76 9.06
CA ARG A 197 23.49 3.07 10.11
C ARG A 197 24.86 2.55 9.65
N SER A 198 24.98 2.15 8.40
CA SER A 198 26.22 1.56 7.87
C SER A 198 27.39 2.55 7.81
N ARG A 199 27.13 3.86 7.84
CA ARG A 199 28.17 4.91 7.87
C ARG A 199 28.68 5.22 9.27
N THR A 200 27.94 4.87 10.32
CA THR A 200 28.31 5.18 11.72
C THR A 200 29.05 4.05 12.42
N ASN A 201 28.99 2.81 11.88
CA ASN A 201 29.61 1.63 12.51
C ASN A 201 31.00 1.35 11.92
N THR A 202 32.05 1.59 12.69
CA THR A 202 33.45 1.51 12.27
C THR A 202 34.02 0.10 12.07
N LYS A 203 33.29 -0.97 12.38
CA LYS A 203 33.77 -2.36 12.29
C LYS A 203 33.43 -3.09 10.99
N ASP A 204 32.36 -2.69 10.26
CA ASP A 204 31.91 -3.29 9.00
C ASP A 204 31.97 -2.32 7.81
N ILE A 205 32.91 -1.37 7.81
CA ILE A 205 32.98 -0.21 6.93
C ILE A 205 33.10 -0.56 5.43
N GLY A 206 33.63 -1.75 5.10
CA GLY A 206 33.96 -2.06 3.70
C GLY A 206 32.74 -2.39 2.82
N GLU A 207 31.89 -3.32 3.24
CA GLU A 207 30.82 -3.85 2.38
C GLU A 207 29.54 -3.05 2.48
N ALA A 208 29.11 -2.66 3.66
CA ALA A 208 27.92 -1.82 3.85
C ALA A 208 28.07 -0.48 3.11
N SER A 209 29.27 0.13 3.16
CA SER A 209 29.56 1.35 2.40
C SER A 209 29.55 1.14 0.88
N ARG A 210 29.97 -0.03 0.39
CA ARG A 210 29.89 -0.38 -1.04
C ARG A 210 28.45 -0.55 -1.51
N ILE A 211 27.61 -1.22 -0.72
CA ILE A 211 26.18 -1.39 -1.02
C ILE A 211 25.51 -0.02 -1.08
N VAL A 212 25.74 0.83 -0.09
CA VAL A 212 25.19 2.19 -0.04
C VAL A 212 25.63 3.00 -1.26
N ASN A 213 26.93 3.00 -1.59
CA ASN A 213 27.42 3.74 -2.75
C ASN A 213 26.85 3.19 -4.07
N SER A 214 26.74 1.86 -4.20
CA SER A 214 26.11 1.23 -5.37
C SER A 214 24.65 1.60 -5.48
N LEU A 215 23.90 1.59 -4.35
CA LEU A 215 22.51 2.00 -4.33
C LEU A 215 22.35 3.46 -4.74
N LEU A 216 23.18 4.36 -4.20
CA LEU A 216 23.15 5.79 -4.53
C LEU A 216 23.40 6.01 -6.03
N THR A 217 24.37 5.32 -6.62
CA THR A 217 24.64 5.39 -8.06
C THR A 217 23.46 4.88 -8.89
N LEU A 218 22.89 3.72 -8.51
CA LEU A 218 21.74 3.15 -9.21
C LEU A 218 20.48 4.03 -9.12
N MET A 219 20.32 4.75 -8.02
CA MET A 219 19.23 5.72 -7.86
C MET A 219 19.42 6.95 -8.74
N GLU A 220 20.64 7.48 -8.86
CA GLU A 220 20.95 8.60 -9.76
C GLU A 220 20.71 8.23 -11.23
N GLU A 221 21.02 6.99 -11.59
CA GLU A 221 20.85 6.45 -12.94
C GLU A 221 19.45 5.84 -13.18
N TYR A 222 18.51 6.01 -12.22
CA TYR A 222 17.21 5.39 -12.33
C TYR A 222 16.36 6.02 -13.42
N ASP A 223 16.24 5.33 -14.54
CA ASP A 223 15.38 5.72 -15.67
C ASP A 223 14.41 4.59 -16.07
N ALA A 224 13.85 3.90 -15.08
CA ALA A 224 12.84 2.87 -15.31
C ALA A 224 11.48 3.50 -15.70
N PRO A 225 10.59 2.74 -16.37
CA PRO A 225 9.26 3.22 -16.75
C PRO A 225 8.29 3.37 -15.57
N GLY A 226 8.65 2.85 -14.41
CA GLY A 226 7.87 2.92 -13.17
C GLY A 226 8.38 3.96 -12.17
N LEU A 227 8.03 3.75 -10.90
CA LEU A 227 8.45 4.61 -9.78
C LEU A 227 9.45 3.87 -8.89
N LEU A 228 10.37 4.61 -8.28
CA LEU A 228 11.19 4.16 -7.15
C LEU A 228 10.66 4.82 -5.88
N VAL A 229 10.27 4.03 -4.90
CA VAL A 229 9.82 4.53 -3.60
C VAL A 229 10.73 3.96 -2.52
N ALA A 230 11.31 4.82 -1.70
CA ALA A 230 12.07 4.42 -0.52
C ALA A 230 11.32 4.84 0.74
N THR A 231 11.45 4.05 1.81
CA THR A 231 10.88 4.38 3.11
C THR A 231 11.94 4.33 4.21
N THR A 232 11.82 5.17 5.22
CA THR A 232 12.70 5.19 6.39
C THR A 232 11.98 5.66 7.64
N ASN A 233 12.38 5.12 8.80
CA ASN A 233 11.90 5.56 10.10
C ASN A 233 12.79 6.65 10.72
N ILE A 234 13.94 6.92 10.13
CA ILE A 234 14.97 7.80 10.69
C ILE A 234 14.85 9.17 10.02
N GLU A 235 14.54 10.19 10.81
CA GLU A 235 14.43 11.58 10.36
C GLU A 235 15.79 12.29 10.40
N ASP A 236 16.56 12.13 11.48
CA ASP A 236 17.75 12.94 11.78
C ASP A 236 19.07 12.42 11.20
N SER A 237 19.12 11.19 10.71
CA SER A 237 20.37 10.55 10.25
C SER A 237 20.46 10.30 8.75
N LEU A 238 19.49 10.79 7.98
CA LEU A 238 19.57 10.71 6.53
C LEU A 238 20.57 11.73 6.00
N ASP A 239 21.63 11.22 5.38
CA ASP A 239 22.63 12.06 4.71
C ASP A 239 21.96 13.01 3.70
N THR A 240 22.28 14.29 3.79
CA THR A 240 21.83 15.32 2.82
C THR A 240 22.11 14.94 1.38
N ALA A 241 23.15 14.13 1.12
CA ALA A 241 23.45 13.59 -0.19
C ALA A 241 22.39 12.59 -0.68
N LEU A 242 21.75 11.86 0.22
CA LEU A 242 20.65 10.94 -0.12
C LEU A 242 19.38 11.70 -0.49
N PHE A 243 19.02 12.75 0.28
CA PHE A 243 17.83 13.56 0.01
C PHE A 243 17.84 14.20 -1.40
N ARG A 244 19.01 14.63 -1.86
CA ARG A 244 19.16 15.29 -3.17
C ARG A 244 18.95 14.37 -4.37
N ARG A 245 18.87 13.06 -4.15
CA ARG A 245 18.68 12.05 -5.19
C ARG A 245 17.22 11.65 -5.41
N PHE A 246 16.34 12.14 -4.55
CA PHE A 246 14.91 11.95 -4.73
C PHE A 246 14.26 13.18 -5.34
N ASP A 247 13.34 12.96 -6.27
CA ASP A 247 12.55 14.01 -6.90
C ASP A 247 11.52 14.62 -5.91
N ASP A 248 11.07 13.81 -4.96
CA ASP A 248 10.19 14.26 -3.88
C ASP A 248 10.52 13.55 -2.57
N VAL A 249 10.56 14.33 -1.49
CA VAL A 249 10.85 13.85 -0.13
C VAL A 249 9.82 14.43 0.82
N PHE A 250 9.06 13.59 1.52
CA PHE A 250 8.09 14.10 2.47
C PHE A 250 7.79 13.15 3.62
N GLN A 251 7.40 13.76 4.73
CA GLN A 251 7.02 13.06 5.93
C GLN A 251 5.62 12.47 5.80
N VAL A 252 5.46 11.24 6.28
CA VAL A 252 4.15 10.65 6.59
C VAL A 252 3.97 10.77 8.10
N PRO A 253 3.24 11.80 8.57
CA PRO A 253 3.14 12.10 9.99
C PRO A 253 2.22 11.12 10.71
N PRO A 254 2.24 11.07 12.05
CA PRO A 254 1.18 10.46 12.82
C PRO A 254 -0.17 11.10 12.50
N PRO A 255 -1.28 10.35 12.61
CA PRO A 255 -2.60 10.88 12.34
C PRO A 255 -3.00 11.93 13.37
N GLY A 256 -3.56 13.07 12.93
CA GLY A 256 -4.21 14.04 13.78
C GLY A 256 -5.62 13.59 14.19
N ALA A 257 -6.33 14.42 14.97
CA ALA A 257 -7.65 14.06 15.52
C ALA A 257 -8.67 13.67 14.42
N ALA A 258 -8.71 14.40 13.32
CA ALA A 258 -9.62 14.11 12.21
C ALA A 258 -9.26 12.79 11.49
N GLU A 259 -7.97 12.53 11.31
CA GLU A 259 -7.49 11.29 10.71
C GLU A 259 -7.72 10.08 11.63
N ILE A 260 -7.54 10.23 12.95
CA ILE A 260 -7.85 9.18 13.93
C ILE A 260 -9.32 8.80 13.86
N GLU A 261 -10.21 9.79 13.87
CA GLU A 261 -11.67 9.56 13.78
C GLU A 261 -12.02 8.82 12.48
N ASN A 262 -11.47 9.26 11.35
CA ASN A 262 -11.70 8.64 10.06
C ASN A 262 -11.14 7.20 9.99
N LEU A 263 -9.96 6.93 10.56
CA LEU A 263 -9.39 5.59 10.66
C LEU A 263 -10.27 4.66 11.51
N LEU A 264 -10.76 5.14 12.66
CA LEU A 264 -11.68 4.39 13.50
C LEU A 264 -12.97 4.04 12.76
N LYS A 265 -13.61 5.04 12.13
CA LYS A 265 -14.85 4.85 11.34
C LYS A 265 -14.64 3.88 10.18
N LEU A 266 -13.53 4.00 9.46
CA LEU A 266 -13.21 3.12 8.34
C LEU A 266 -13.01 1.68 8.83
N THR A 267 -12.22 1.49 9.90
CA THR A 267 -11.92 0.17 10.44
C THR A 267 -13.16 -0.51 11.03
N LEU A 268 -14.05 0.26 11.66
CA LEU A 268 -15.29 -0.24 12.27
C LEU A 268 -16.46 -0.32 11.29
N SER A 269 -16.28 0.02 10.02
CA SER A 269 -17.36 0.09 9.02
C SER A 269 -18.11 -1.25 8.82
N ALA A 270 -17.45 -2.38 9.07
CA ALA A 270 -18.05 -3.71 8.95
C ALA A 270 -18.86 -4.18 10.18
N VAL A 271 -18.79 -3.46 11.30
CA VAL A 271 -19.44 -3.80 12.56
C VAL A 271 -20.43 -2.71 12.98
N LYS A 272 -21.44 -3.08 13.76
CA LYS A 272 -22.36 -2.10 14.34
C LYS A 272 -21.66 -1.37 15.48
N VAL A 273 -21.79 -0.08 15.50
CA VAL A 273 -21.28 0.82 16.55
C VAL A 273 -22.48 1.46 17.24
N THR A 274 -22.38 1.72 18.55
CA THR A 274 -23.43 2.42 19.31
C THR A 274 -23.70 3.79 18.70
N GLU A 275 -24.99 4.17 18.53
CA GLU A 275 -25.41 5.43 17.88
C GLU A 275 -24.80 6.67 18.54
N ASN A 276 -24.63 6.67 19.84
CA ASN A 276 -24.06 7.78 20.63
C ASN A 276 -22.64 7.45 21.12
N LEU A 277 -21.75 6.94 20.22
CA LEU A 277 -20.36 6.73 20.57
C LEU A 277 -19.65 8.08 20.79
N ASP A 278 -19.07 8.26 21.96
CA ASP A 278 -18.23 9.42 22.28
C ASP A 278 -16.89 9.35 21.52
N TRP A 279 -16.93 9.75 20.25
CA TRP A 279 -15.76 9.76 19.36
C TRP A 279 -14.66 10.67 19.90
N GLU A 280 -15.02 11.83 20.49
CA GLU A 280 -14.07 12.81 21.00
C GLU A 280 -13.20 12.23 22.10
N SER A 281 -13.80 11.54 23.08
CA SER A 281 -13.08 10.87 24.16
C SER A 281 -12.12 9.80 23.64
N ILE A 282 -12.53 9.02 22.61
CA ILE A 282 -11.70 7.96 22.04
C ILE A 282 -10.55 8.56 21.23
N VAL A 283 -10.82 9.55 20.39
CA VAL A 283 -9.82 10.28 19.62
C VAL A 283 -8.79 10.91 20.55
N HIS A 284 -9.24 11.56 21.64
CA HIS A 284 -8.33 12.12 22.64
C HIS A 284 -7.44 11.04 23.29
N SER A 285 -8.01 9.87 23.59
CA SER A 285 -7.25 8.75 24.16
C SER A 285 -6.21 8.15 23.19
N LEU A 286 -6.35 8.36 21.89
CA LEU A 286 -5.43 7.91 20.83
C LEU A 286 -4.53 9.03 20.30
N SER A 287 -4.58 10.23 20.90
CA SER A 287 -3.71 11.34 20.50
C SER A 287 -2.24 10.94 20.59
N GLY A 288 -1.49 11.22 19.52
CA GLY A 288 -0.07 10.83 19.40
C GLY A 288 0.18 9.38 18.97
N ALA A 289 -0.87 8.56 18.87
CA ALA A 289 -0.73 7.17 18.43
C ALA A 289 -0.42 7.08 16.92
N SER A 290 0.34 6.07 16.51
CA SER A 290 0.54 5.77 15.10
C SER A 290 -0.75 5.26 14.43
N ALA A 291 -0.87 5.39 13.10
CA ALA A 291 -2.03 4.89 12.36
C ALA A 291 -2.25 3.38 12.59
N ALA A 292 -1.17 2.60 12.68
CA ALA A 292 -1.24 1.17 12.98
C ALA A 292 -1.85 0.89 14.36
N MET A 293 -1.52 1.70 15.37
CA MET A 293 -2.11 1.58 16.71
C MET A 293 -3.59 1.91 16.71
N VAL A 294 -4.00 2.97 16.01
CA VAL A 294 -5.41 3.36 15.89
C VAL A 294 -6.22 2.22 15.25
N VAL A 295 -5.72 1.66 14.14
CA VAL A 295 -6.36 0.51 13.47
C VAL A 295 -6.42 -0.71 14.38
N LYS A 296 -5.33 -1.03 15.09
CA LYS A 296 -5.28 -2.15 16.03
C LYS A 296 -6.27 -1.98 17.17
N ALA A 297 -6.34 -0.78 17.79
CA ALA A 297 -7.32 -0.48 18.84
C ALA A 297 -8.76 -0.70 18.37
N ALA A 298 -9.08 -0.22 17.17
CA ALA A 298 -10.41 -0.41 16.58
C ALA A 298 -10.73 -1.90 16.35
N GLN A 299 -9.78 -2.64 15.79
CA GLN A 299 -9.94 -4.08 15.54
C GLN A 299 -10.09 -4.88 16.83
N ASP A 300 -9.30 -4.59 17.86
CA ASP A 300 -9.34 -5.31 19.14
C ASP A 300 -10.63 -4.97 19.90
N GLY A 301 -11.09 -3.72 19.88
CA GLY A 301 -12.40 -3.32 20.39
C GLY A 301 -13.56 -4.02 19.66
N ALA A 302 -13.47 -4.13 18.34
CA ALA A 302 -14.47 -4.87 17.55
C ALA A 302 -14.48 -6.36 17.88
N LYS A 303 -13.30 -6.99 18.01
CA LYS A 303 -13.18 -8.39 18.44
C LYS A 303 -13.80 -8.62 19.82
N ALA A 304 -13.52 -7.74 20.80
CA ALA A 304 -14.08 -7.81 22.14
C ALA A 304 -15.60 -7.76 22.11
N ALA A 305 -16.21 -6.86 21.31
CA ALA A 305 -17.65 -6.77 21.15
C ALA A 305 -18.27 -8.05 20.54
N VAL A 306 -17.61 -8.64 19.53
CA VAL A 306 -18.08 -9.89 18.91
C VAL A 306 -17.98 -11.07 19.87
N LEU A 307 -16.86 -11.19 20.60
CA LEU A 307 -16.62 -12.28 21.55
C LEU A 307 -17.53 -12.21 22.77
N SER A 308 -17.91 -11.00 23.23
CA SER A 308 -18.86 -10.82 24.32
C SER A 308 -20.33 -11.11 23.94
N GLY A 309 -20.61 -11.41 22.66
CA GLY A 309 -21.95 -11.65 22.13
C GLY A 309 -22.81 -10.41 21.93
N GLN A 310 -22.30 -9.21 22.24
CA GLN A 310 -23.07 -7.96 22.13
C GLN A 310 -23.27 -7.50 20.69
N LYS A 311 -22.41 -7.91 19.75
CA LYS A 311 -22.45 -7.56 18.31
C LYS A 311 -22.45 -6.06 17.99
N VAL A 312 -22.26 -5.22 19.03
CA VAL A 312 -22.24 -3.75 18.94
C VAL A 312 -21.01 -3.24 19.67
N VAL A 313 -20.19 -2.48 19.01
CA VAL A 313 -18.98 -1.87 19.58
C VAL A 313 -19.41 -0.66 20.44
N THR A 314 -19.00 -0.69 21.71
CA THR A 314 -19.25 0.39 22.67
C THR A 314 -17.97 1.17 22.96
N VAL A 315 -18.11 2.32 23.63
CA VAL A 315 -16.98 3.14 24.12
C VAL A 315 -16.04 2.30 25.01
N ASP A 316 -16.62 1.46 25.89
CA ASP A 316 -15.82 0.64 26.83
C ASP A 316 -14.96 -0.39 26.12
N HIS A 317 -15.45 -1.04 25.06
CA HIS A 317 -14.66 -1.95 24.23
C HIS A 317 -13.44 -1.24 23.66
N LEU A 318 -13.61 -0.03 23.11
CA LEU A 318 -12.50 0.74 22.53
C LEU A 318 -11.55 1.28 23.59
N LYS A 319 -12.04 1.80 24.72
CA LYS A 319 -11.20 2.28 25.83
C LYS A 319 -10.36 1.17 26.43
N THR A 320 -10.94 -0.01 26.60
CA THR A 320 -10.21 -1.20 27.10
C THR A 320 -9.11 -1.58 26.13
N ALA A 321 -9.40 -1.67 24.83
CA ALA A 321 -8.40 -1.97 23.80
C ALA A 321 -7.26 -0.95 23.76
N VAL A 322 -7.56 0.35 23.88
CA VAL A 322 -6.55 1.42 23.96
C VAL A 322 -5.69 1.28 25.21
N ALA A 323 -6.30 0.99 26.38
CA ALA A 323 -5.57 0.81 27.62
C ALA A 323 -4.62 -0.40 27.59
N GLU A 324 -5.05 -1.50 26.97
CA GLU A 324 -4.20 -2.69 26.77
C GLU A 324 -3.01 -2.40 25.86
N LEU A 325 -3.24 -1.69 24.75
CA LEU A 325 -2.17 -1.30 23.81
C LEU A 325 -1.12 -0.41 24.47
N ARG A 326 -1.54 0.56 25.30
CA ARG A 326 -0.61 1.44 26.01
C ARG A 326 0.23 0.72 27.06
N ARG A 327 -0.28 -0.37 27.66
CA ARG A 327 0.50 -1.20 28.60
C ARG A 327 1.56 -2.05 27.93
N THR A 328 1.38 -2.38 26.66
CA THR A 328 2.32 -3.22 25.88
C THR A 328 3.43 -2.42 25.21
N GLU A 329 3.34 -1.08 25.19
CA GLU A 329 4.45 -0.25 24.71
C GLU A 329 5.51 -0.08 25.81
N PRO A 330 6.79 -0.33 25.49
CA PRO A 330 7.87 -0.03 26.42
C PRO A 330 7.87 1.48 26.69
N GLU A 331 7.83 1.85 27.96
CA GLU A 331 7.98 3.23 28.43
C GLU A 331 9.26 3.83 27.81
N GLY A 332 9.12 4.80 26.92
CA GLY A 332 10.28 5.52 26.37
C GLY A 332 10.21 5.96 24.92
N LYS A 333 9.09 5.89 24.22
CA LYS A 333 8.98 6.42 22.84
C LYS A 333 7.75 7.31 22.63
N LEU A 334 7.50 8.20 23.57
CA LEU A 334 6.71 9.42 23.36
C LEU A 334 7.70 10.59 23.49
N GLY A 335 8.27 10.97 22.36
CA GLY A 335 9.13 12.12 22.18
C GLY A 335 9.06 12.57 20.74
#